data_ca1fbc625336ef0c27bb5a42f1f8ad49
#
_entry.id   ca1fbc625336ef0c27bb5a42f1f8ad49
#
_cell.length_a   1.000
_cell.length_b   1.000
_cell.length_c   1.000
_cell.angle_alpha   90.00
_cell.angle_beta   90.00
_cell.angle_gamma   90.00
#
_symmetry.space_group_name_H-M   'P 1'
#
loop_
_entity.id
_entity.type
_entity.pdbx_description
1 polymer ?
#
loop_
_entity_poly.entity_id
_entity_poly.type
_entity_poly.pdbx_seq_one_letter_code
_entity_poly.pdbx_strand_id
1 'polypeptide(L)'
;MSPEEVESIHRGALYTLETTGMRVEHDRALQLFADNHCNVDFEAKRVRIPGWFAEECIRKCPSNYVIKGRDDGESDIMLGGNTLYFMQGMGMLYLDLDTWETRPATLKEHKEATIVADALPNVHLAMRFSLTPS
;
A
#
# COMPACT_ATOMS: atom_id res chain seq x y z
N MET A 1 -10.28 -12.58 -15.36
CA MET A 1 -11.30 -11.51 -15.40
C MET A 1 -11.36 -10.94 -16.79
N SER A 2 -12.58 -10.73 -17.34
CA SER A 2 -12.76 -10.03 -18.60
C SER A 2 -12.58 -8.51 -18.40
N PRO A 3 -12.34 -7.73 -19.48
CA PRO A 3 -12.30 -6.27 -19.38
C PRO A 3 -13.58 -5.67 -18.77
N GLU A 4 -14.73 -6.23 -19.07
CA GLU A 4 -16.03 -5.78 -18.56
C GLU A 4 -16.18 -6.04 -17.06
N GLU A 5 -15.64 -7.15 -16.56
CA GLU A 5 -15.61 -7.46 -15.12
C GLU A 5 -14.71 -6.47 -14.37
N VAL A 6 -13.54 -6.17 -14.93
CA VAL A 6 -12.62 -5.18 -14.35
C VAL A 6 -13.26 -3.80 -14.30
N GLU A 7 -13.90 -3.38 -15.40
CA GLU A 7 -14.62 -2.10 -15.48
C GLU A 7 -15.80 -2.04 -14.50
N SER A 8 -16.50 -3.15 -14.29
CA SER A 8 -17.60 -3.24 -13.31
C SER A 8 -17.11 -3.05 -11.88
N ILE A 9 -15.96 -3.66 -11.53
CA ILE A 9 -15.32 -3.49 -10.22
C ILE A 9 -14.89 -2.05 -10.02
N HIS A 10 -14.27 -1.45 -11.03
CA HIS A 10 -13.81 -0.07 -10.98
C HIS A 10 -15.00 0.90 -10.75
N ARG A 11 -16.07 0.76 -11.52
CA ARG A 11 -17.29 1.56 -11.32
C ARG A 11 -17.92 1.36 -9.94
N GLY A 12 -17.94 0.14 -9.44
CA GLY A 12 -18.40 -0.17 -8.09
C GLY A 12 -17.57 0.53 -7.00
N ALA A 13 -16.25 0.58 -7.18
CA ALA A 13 -15.35 1.29 -6.27
C ALA A 13 -15.61 2.81 -6.28
N LEU A 14 -15.74 3.43 -7.46
CA LEU A 14 -16.07 4.85 -7.60
C LEU A 14 -17.43 5.18 -6.98
N TYR A 15 -18.44 4.35 -7.24
CA TYR A 15 -19.76 4.49 -6.62
C TYR A 15 -19.69 4.43 -5.08
N THR A 16 -18.90 3.53 -4.53
CA THR A 16 -18.72 3.42 -3.07
C THR A 16 -18.02 4.66 -2.49
N LEU A 17 -17.00 5.17 -3.17
CA LEU A 17 -16.32 6.41 -2.77
C LEU A 17 -17.26 7.63 -2.77
N GLU A 18 -18.17 7.71 -3.74
CA GLU A 18 -19.08 8.83 -3.91
C GLU A 18 -20.29 8.76 -2.96
N THR A 19 -20.86 7.58 -2.76
CA THR A 19 -22.11 7.41 -1.97
C THR A 19 -21.84 7.15 -0.51
N THR A 20 -21.01 6.15 -0.20
CA THR A 20 -20.66 5.78 1.17
C THR A 20 -19.54 6.67 1.70
N GLY A 21 -18.54 6.93 0.88
CA GLY A 21 -17.35 7.68 1.25
C GLY A 21 -16.45 6.90 2.20
N MET A 22 -15.46 7.59 2.72
CA MET A 22 -14.47 7.05 3.66
C MET A 22 -14.32 7.92 4.90
N ARG A 23 -13.90 7.33 6.00
CA ARG A 23 -13.56 8.05 7.22
C ARG A 23 -12.11 8.51 7.16
N VAL A 24 -11.89 9.80 7.45
CA VAL A 24 -10.57 10.45 7.43
C VAL A 24 -10.36 11.16 8.75
N GLU A 25 -9.46 10.66 9.60
CA GLU A 25 -9.26 11.16 10.97
C GLU A 25 -8.20 12.27 11.08
N HIS A 26 -7.87 12.93 10.00
CA HIS A 26 -6.84 13.97 9.96
C HIS A 26 -7.44 15.29 9.42
N ASP A 27 -7.48 16.33 10.25
CA ASP A 27 -8.19 17.58 9.94
C ASP A 27 -7.63 18.29 8.69
N ARG A 28 -6.30 18.32 8.51
CA ARG A 28 -5.69 18.89 7.30
C ARG A 28 -6.07 18.11 6.04
N ALA A 29 -6.23 16.78 6.14
CA ALA A 29 -6.67 15.98 5.01
C ALA A 29 -8.15 16.25 4.68
N LEU A 30 -9.02 16.38 5.69
CA LEU A 30 -10.41 16.80 5.49
C LEU A 30 -10.49 18.15 4.76
N GLN A 31 -9.70 19.12 5.18
CA GLN A 31 -9.65 20.42 4.52
C GLN A 31 -9.17 20.30 3.07
N LEU A 32 -8.12 19.52 2.81
CA LEU A 32 -7.62 19.27 1.45
C LEU A 32 -8.70 18.70 0.53
N PHE A 33 -9.50 17.74 1.03
CA PHE A 33 -10.61 17.19 0.26
C PHE A 33 -11.70 18.23 0.00
N ALA A 34 -12.03 19.06 1.00
CA ALA A 34 -13.00 20.13 0.84
C ALA A 34 -12.54 21.18 -0.19
N ASP A 35 -11.27 21.58 -0.15
CA ASP A 35 -10.66 22.51 -1.10
C ASP A 35 -10.67 21.98 -2.56
N ASN A 36 -10.73 20.66 -2.71
CA ASN A 36 -10.83 19.98 -4.01
C ASN A 36 -12.25 19.49 -4.33
N HIS A 37 -13.27 20.21 -3.81
CA HIS A 37 -14.68 19.99 -4.13
C HIS A 37 -15.26 18.60 -3.76
N CYS A 38 -14.63 17.88 -2.85
CA CYS A 38 -15.23 16.70 -2.27
C CYS A 38 -16.28 17.09 -1.21
N ASN A 39 -17.29 16.25 -1.05
CA ASN A 39 -18.28 16.46 0.00
C ASN A 39 -17.73 15.95 1.34
N VAL A 40 -17.43 16.88 2.25
CA VAL A 40 -16.80 16.61 3.55
C VAL A 40 -17.75 16.92 4.69
N ASP A 41 -18.01 15.90 5.52
CA ASP A 41 -18.63 16.05 6.81
C ASP A 41 -17.53 16.09 7.89
N PHE A 42 -17.23 17.27 8.40
CA PHE A 42 -16.17 17.49 9.37
C PHE A 42 -16.50 16.91 10.75
N GLU A 43 -17.78 16.85 11.12
CA GLU A 43 -18.20 16.29 12.41
C GLU A 43 -18.08 14.76 12.40
N ALA A 44 -18.62 14.11 11.37
CA ALA A 44 -18.52 12.67 11.20
C ALA A 44 -17.16 12.22 10.65
N LYS A 45 -16.26 13.16 10.32
CA LYS A 45 -14.96 12.91 9.67
C LYS A 45 -15.09 12.03 8.43
N ARG A 46 -16.11 12.29 7.64
CA ARG A 46 -16.46 11.50 6.45
C ARG A 46 -16.28 12.33 5.19
N VAL A 47 -15.59 11.73 4.23
CA VAL A 47 -15.37 12.32 2.90
C VAL A 47 -16.06 11.47 1.86
N ARG A 48 -16.88 12.09 1.00
CA ARG A 48 -17.40 11.47 -0.22
C ARG A 48 -16.66 12.06 -1.39
N ILE A 49 -16.02 11.19 -2.15
CA ILE A 49 -15.12 11.55 -3.25
C ILE A 49 -15.88 11.36 -4.56
N PRO A 50 -16.14 12.42 -5.33
CA PRO A 50 -16.79 12.29 -6.63
C PRO A 50 -15.98 11.42 -7.59
N GLY A 51 -16.66 10.56 -8.36
CA GLY A 51 -15.99 9.65 -9.28
C GLY A 51 -15.05 10.34 -10.26
N TRP A 52 -15.46 11.50 -10.81
CA TRP A 52 -14.63 12.28 -11.72
C TRP A 52 -13.31 12.76 -11.08
N PHE A 53 -13.32 13.11 -9.79
CA PHE A 53 -12.14 13.57 -9.08
C PHE A 53 -11.17 12.41 -8.82
N ALA A 54 -11.69 11.24 -8.41
CA ALA A 54 -10.89 10.04 -8.28
C ALA A 54 -10.19 9.66 -9.60
N GLU A 55 -10.94 9.69 -10.73
CA GLU A 55 -10.40 9.45 -12.06
C GLU A 55 -9.32 10.46 -12.47
N GLU A 56 -9.51 11.72 -12.14
CA GLU A 56 -8.51 12.76 -12.41
C GLU A 56 -7.21 12.49 -11.61
N CYS A 57 -7.33 12.11 -10.34
CA CYS A 57 -6.19 11.76 -9.51
C CYS A 57 -5.46 10.51 -10.05
N ILE A 58 -6.19 9.48 -10.48
CA ILE A 58 -5.61 8.28 -11.08
C ILE A 58 -4.82 8.63 -12.35
N ARG A 59 -5.38 9.48 -13.23
CA ARG A 59 -4.69 9.91 -14.45
C ARG A 59 -3.41 10.71 -14.21
N LYS A 60 -3.29 11.36 -13.05
CA LYS A 60 -2.06 12.09 -12.63
C LYS A 60 -0.99 11.17 -12.09
N CYS A 61 -1.33 9.92 -11.73
CA CYS A 61 -0.34 8.96 -11.25
C CYS A 61 0.57 8.52 -12.41
N PRO A 62 1.90 8.45 -12.19
CA PRO A 62 2.81 7.93 -13.21
C PRO A 62 2.53 6.44 -13.46
N SER A 63 2.60 6.00 -14.71
CA SER A 63 2.42 4.59 -15.09
C SER A 63 3.59 3.70 -14.64
N ASN A 64 4.71 4.30 -14.36
CA ASN A 64 5.90 3.64 -13.82
C ASN A 64 6.72 4.60 -12.96
N TYR A 65 7.47 4.06 -12.03
CA TYR A 65 8.41 4.83 -11.22
C TYR A 65 9.56 3.93 -10.73
N VAL A 66 10.69 4.56 -10.42
CA VAL A 66 11.89 3.86 -9.94
C VAL A 66 11.96 3.92 -8.43
N ILE A 67 12.10 2.77 -7.77
CA ILE A 67 12.52 2.69 -6.38
C ILE A 67 14.04 2.56 -6.38
N LYS A 68 14.70 3.53 -5.76
CA LYS A 68 16.15 3.58 -5.67
C LYS A 68 16.68 2.56 -4.67
N GLY A 69 17.67 1.79 -5.10
CA GLY A 69 18.48 0.94 -4.25
C GLY A 69 19.41 1.74 -3.34
N ARG A 70 20.20 1.03 -2.54
CA ARG A 70 21.22 1.65 -1.67
C ARG A 70 22.55 1.87 -2.38
N ASP A 71 22.76 1.17 -3.45
CA ASP A 71 23.93 1.26 -4.33
C ASP A 71 23.69 2.28 -5.45
N ASP A 72 24.70 2.56 -6.25
CA ASP A 72 24.66 3.56 -7.32
C ASP A 72 23.81 3.11 -8.54
N GLY A 73 22.70 2.45 -8.29
CA GLY A 73 21.70 2.10 -9.30
C GLY A 73 21.66 0.62 -9.68
N GLU A 74 22.56 -0.22 -9.15
CA GLU A 74 22.58 -1.67 -9.45
C GLU A 74 21.33 -2.38 -8.92
N SER A 75 20.81 -1.94 -7.77
CA SER A 75 19.58 -2.48 -7.15
C SER A 75 18.34 -1.63 -7.41
N ASP A 76 18.38 -0.70 -8.36
CA ASP A 76 17.19 0.08 -8.74
C ASP A 76 16.14 -0.84 -9.36
N ILE A 77 14.89 -0.68 -8.94
CA ILE A 77 13.76 -1.40 -9.54
C ILE A 77 12.76 -0.44 -10.16
N MET A 78 12.28 -0.77 -11.34
CA MET A 78 11.23 -0.01 -12.01
C MET A 78 9.88 -0.69 -11.81
N LEU A 79 9.02 -0.10 -10.99
CA LEU A 79 7.65 -0.56 -10.82
C LEU A 79 6.76 -0.02 -11.94
N GLY A 80 5.93 -0.89 -12.51
CA GLY A 80 5.01 -0.59 -13.60
C GLY A 80 5.34 -1.37 -14.89
N GLY A 81 4.51 -1.22 -15.91
CA GLY A 81 4.64 -1.97 -17.16
C GLY A 81 4.46 -3.48 -16.96
N ASN A 82 5.30 -4.28 -17.61
CA ASN A 82 5.25 -5.75 -17.59
C ASN A 82 6.33 -6.36 -16.68
N THR A 83 6.86 -5.61 -15.73
CA THR A 83 7.87 -6.11 -14.79
C THR A 83 7.22 -6.75 -13.57
N LEU A 84 7.81 -7.84 -13.08
CA LEU A 84 7.39 -8.52 -11.88
C LEU A 84 8.54 -8.58 -10.88
N TYR A 85 8.29 -8.11 -9.68
CA TYR A 85 9.23 -8.18 -8.59
C TYR A 85 8.62 -8.92 -7.41
N PHE A 86 9.43 -9.73 -6.75
CA PHE A 86 9.04 -10.42 -5.54
C PHE A 86 9.54 -9.66 -4.32
N MET A 87 8.68 -9.58 -3.33
CA MET A 87 8.95 -8.91 -2.07
C MET A 87 8.84 -9.91 -0.92
N GLN A 88 9.70 -9.76 0.07
CA GLN A 88 9.55 -10.49 1.32
C GLN A 88 8.17 -10.19 1.93
N GLY A 89 7.46 -11.24 2.35
CA GLY A 89 6.17 -11.10 3.04
C GLY A 89 6.30 -10.26 4.31
N MET A 90 5.31 -9.42 4.54
CA MET A 90 5.22 -8.66 5.79
C MET A 90 4.57 -9.54 6.85
N GLY A 91 5.30 -9.90 7.89
CA GLY A 91 4.79 -10.63 9.05
C GLY A 91 5.18 -9.89 10.33
N MET A 92 4.23 -9.65 11.20
CA MET A 92 4.46 -9.09 12.54
C MET A 92 4.52 -10.19 13.60
N LEU A 93 4.25 -11.44 13.20
CA LEU A 93 4.20 -12.59 14.07
C LEU A 93 5.29 -13.59 13.69
N TYR A 94 5.94 -14.13 14.70
CA TYR A 94 6.76 -15.30 14.61
C TYR A 94 5.91 -16.54 14.89
N LEU A 95 6.04 -17.56 14.07
CA LEU A 95 5.44 -18.86 14.27
C LEU A 95 6.52 -19.84 14.75
N ASP A 96 6.35 -20.38 15.95
CA ASP A 96 7.15 -21.49 16.42
C ASP A 96 6.74 -22.76 15.66
N LEU A 97 7.67 -23.36 14.92
CA LEU A 97 7.38 -24.52 14.07
C LEU A 97 7.19 -25.83 14.83
N ASP A 98 7.65 -25.90 16.08
CA ASP A 98 7.52 -27.08 16.92
C ASP A 98 6.20 -27.09 17.69
N THR A 99 5.80 -25.92 18.22
CA THR A 99 4.59 -25.78 19.03
C THR A 99 3.38 -25.23 18.26
N TRP A 100 3.62 -24.64 17.10
CA TRP A 100 2.62 -23.92 16.29
C TRP A 100 2.01 -22.71 17.00
N GLU A 101 2.67 -22.22 18.04
CA GLU A 101 2.24 -21.00 18.73
C GLU A 101 2.76 -19.75 18.03
N THR A 102 1.95 -18.71 18.02
CA THR A 102 2.31 -17.41 17.44
C THR A 102 2.62 -16.40 18.54
N ARG A 103 3.66 -15.60 18.33
CA ARG A 103 4.02 -14.47 19.17
C ARG A 103 4.50 -13.29 18.34
N PRO A 104 4.55 -12.09 18.88
CA PRO A 104 5.19 -10.96 18.20
C PRO A 104 6.65 -11.28 17.83
N ALA A 105 7.04 -10.90 16.61
CA ALA A 105 8.40 -11.07 16.15
C ALA A 105 9.34 -10.06 16.85
N THR A 106 10.54 -10.48 17.15
CA THR A 106 11.60 -9.65 17.73
C THR A 106 12.42 -8.96 16.64
N LEU A 107 13.15 -7.91 17.00
CA LEU A 107 14.09 -7.25 16.09
C LEU A 107 15.18 -8.21 15.58
N LYS A 108 15.57 -9.18 16.39
CA LYS A 108 16.56 -10.21 16.00
C LYS A 108 16.03 -11.05 14.84
N GLU A 109 14.84 -11.59 14.99
CA GLU A 109 14.19 -12.41 13.96
C GLU A 109 13.93 -11.62 12.67
N HIS A 110 13.58 -10.36 12.81
CA HIS A 110 13.44 -9.49 11.64
C HIS A 110 14.79 -9.30 10.89
N LYS A 111 15.89 -9.10 11.62
CA LYS A 111 17.23 -9.01 11.01
C LYS A 111 17.62 -10.31 10.31
N GLU A 112 17.38 -11.45 10.96
CA GLU A 112 17.67 -12.78 10.39
C GLU A 112 16.85 -13.02 9.11
N ALA A 113 15.56 -12.71 9.13
CA ALA A 113 14.71 -12.81 7.95
C ALA A 113 15.16 -11.88 6.80
N THR A 114 15.63 -10.67 7.12
CA THR A 114 16.16 -9.74 6.13
C THR A 114 17.46 -10.27 5.51
N ILE A 115 18.36 -10.85 6.30
CA ILE A 115 19.61 -11.46 5.79
C ILE A 115 19.29 -12.61 4.82
N VAL A 116 18.31 -13.46 5.18
CA VAL A 116 17.86 -14.54 4.28
C VAL A 116 17.26 -13.99 3.00
N ALA A 117 16.40 -12.98 3.09
CA ALA A 117 15.78 -12.36 1.93
C ALA A 117 16.81 -11.71 0.99
N ASP A 118 17.82 -11.05 1.54
CA ASP A 118 18.91 -10.40 0.81
C ASP A 118 19.78 -11.42 0.05
N ALA A 119 19.94 -12.62 0.59
CA ALA A 119 20.70 -13.70 -0.04
C ALA A 119 19.94 -14.44 -1.17
N LEU A 120 18.62 -14.19 -1.31
CA LEU A 120 17.79 -14.87 -2.30
C LEU A 120 17.73 -14.08 -3.61
N PRO A 121 18.21 -14.61 -4.75
CA PRO A 121 18.34 -13.87 -6.00
C PRO A 121 16.98 -13.45 -6.60
N ASN A 122 15.89 -14.05 -6.16
CA ASN A 122 14.54 -13.74 -6.64
C ASN A 122 13.73 -12.89 -5.66
N VAL A 123 14.32 -12.41 -4.58
CA VAL A 123 13.68 -11.44 -3.66
C VAL A 123 14.30 -10.08 -3.92
N HIS A 124 13.54 -9.19 -4.48
CA HIS A 124 14.01 -7.89 -4.97
C HIS A 124 13.79 -6.76 -3.96
N LEU A 125 12.85 -6.96 -3.04
CA LEU A 125 12.46 -5.98 -2.05
C LEU A 125 12.37 -6.61 -0.66
N ALA A 126 13.00 -5.99 0.32
CA ALA A 126 12.79 -6.27 1.74
C ALA A 126 12.12 -5.08 2.40
N MET A 127 10.97 -5.31 3.02
CA MET A 127 10.29 -4.26 3.79
C MET A 127 10.69 -4.30 5.26
N ARG A 128 10.89 -3.11 5.83
CA ARG A 128 11.10 -2.96 7.26
C ARG A 128 9.75 -2.97 7.98
N PHE A 129 9.60 -3.82 8.98
CA PHE A 129 8.44 -3.79 9.87
C PHE A 129 8.56 -2.65 10.88
N SER A 130 7.46 -1.96 11.13
CA SER A 130 7.33 -1.12 12.31
C SER A 130 7.15 -2.03 13.51
N LEU A 131 8.21 -2.22 14.29
CA LEU A 131 8.07 -2.79 15.62
C LEU A 131 7.40 -1.70 16.46
N THR A 132 6.20 -1.95 16.95
CA THR A 132 5.63 -1.14 18.03
C THR A 132 6.59 -1.26 19.22
N PRO A 133 7.13 -0.15 19.76
CA PRO A 133 7.88 -0.23 20.99
C PRO A 133 6.98 -0.79 22.07
N SER A 134 7.41 -1.90 22.67
CA SER A 134 6.83 -2.44 23.90
C SER A 134 7.15 -1.54 25.08
#